data_af784342a6d059e4d186cd913c59f798
#
_entry.id   af784342a6d059e4d186cd913c59f798
#
_cell.length_a   1.000
_cell.length_b   1.000
_cell.length_c   1.000
_cell.angle_alpha   90.00
_cell.angle_beta   90.00
_cell.angle_gamma   90.00
#
_symmetry.space_group_name_H-M   'P 1'
#
loop_
_entity.id
_entity.type
_entity.pdbx_description
1 polymer ?
#
loop_
_entity_poly.entity_id
_entity_poly.type
_entity_poly.pdbx_seq_one_letter_code
_entity_poly.pdbx_strand_id
1 'polypeptide(L)'
;TRDFDRFFRPTSARIRERWQRLAAAQRRGEAMPPIQVYRIGSMHFVLDGHHRVSIAFAMHRTTIDAVVTEIITRISPEGITRRGDLLIKDHRRIFLSRVPLVGKARDAVTVTDPYEYADLSESVEAWGFRLMQEMGEFVDRATVARRWFGEEFLPVVRMVRAADILEGQTDAEAYL
;
A
#
# COMPACT_ATOMS: atom_id res chain seq x y z
N THR A 1 -19.75 -4.48 -2.44
CA THR A 1 -21.04 -5.21 -2.50
C THR A 1 -21.48 -5.33 -3.95
N ARG A 2 -22.13 -6.44 -4.36
CA ARG A 2 -22.64 -6.63 -5.72
C ARG A 2 -23.83 -5.70 -6.05
N ASP A 3 -24.35 -5.02 -5.06
CA ASP A 3 -25.57 -4.22 -5.11
C ASP A 3 -25.35 -2.78 -5.62
N PHE A 4 -24.12 -2.30 -5.54
CA PHE A 4 -23.72 -0.96 -5.98
C PHE A 4 -22.43 -1.04 -6.79
N ASP A 5 -22.30 -0.17 -7.79
CA ASP A 5 -21.06 0.04 -8.52
C ASP A 5 -20.04 0.86 -7.68
N ARG A 6 -18.85 1.08 -8.24
CA ARG A 6 -17.79 1.88 -7.58
C ARG A 6 -18.17 3.35 -7.33
N PHE A 7 -19.25 3.83 -7.94
CA PHE A 7 -19.79 5.17 -7.77
C PHE A 7 -21.07 5.18 -6.91
N PHE A 8 -21.32 4.08 -6.17
CA PHE A 8 -22.50 3.88 -5.35
C PHE A 8 -23.82 3.97 -6.10
N ARG A 9 -23.88 3.64 -7.41
CA ARG A 9 -25.13 3.56 -8.17
C ARG A 9 -25.75 2.17 -8.02
N PRO A 10 -27.09 2.07 -7.82
CA PRO A 10 -27.77 0.78 -7.73
C PRO A 10 -27.63 -0.05 -9.00
N THR A 11 -27.25 -1.34 -8.88
CA THR A 11 -26.97 -2.24 -10.01
C THR A 11 -28.20 -3.04 -10.46
N SER A 12 -29.26 -3.13 -9.65
CA SER A 12 -30.48 -3.90 -9.95
C SER A 12 -31.77 -3.12 -9.70
N ALA A 13 -32.88 -3.55 -10.35
CA ALA A 13 -34.21 -2.93 -10.17
C ALA A 13 -34.69 -3.01 -8.71
N ARG A 14 -34.53 -4.16 -8.05
CA ARG A 14 -34.89 -4.36 -6.64
C ARG A 14 -34.22 -3.37 -5.70
N ILE A 15 -32.92 -3.10 -5.94
CA ILE A 15 -32.15 -2.14 -5.15
C ILE A 15 -32.59 -0.72 -5.44
N ARG A 16 -32.95 -0.43 -6.69
CA ARG A 16 -33.47 0.87 -7.12
C ARG A 16 -34.78 1.24 -6.43
N GLU A 17 -35.71 0.30 -6.27
CA GLU A 17 -36.96 0.55 -5.53
C GLU A 17 -36.71 0.92 -4.06
N ARG A 18 -35.84 0.18 -3.38
CA ARG A 18 -35.43 0.50 -2.01
C ARG A 18 -34.76 1.85 -1.93
N TRP A 19 -33.89 2.15 -2.90
CA TRP A 19 -33.21 3.43 -3.02
C TRP A 19 -34.19 4.59 -3.16
N GLN A 20 -35.20 4.46 -4.05
CA GLN A 20 -36.24 5.47 -4.27
C GLN A 20 -37.05 5.75 -3.03
N ARG A 21 -37.44 4.72 -2.29
CA ARG A 21 -38.18 4.88 -1.02
C ARG A 21 -37.38 5.65 0.01
N LEU A 22 -36.10 5.29 0.20
CA LEU A 22 -35.22 5.97 1.14
C LEU A 22 -34.92 7.42 0.69
N ALA A 23 -34.72 7.65 -0.60
CA ALA A 23 -34.53 8.99 -1.13
C ALA A 23 -35.76 9.89 -0.93
N ALA A 24 -36.97 9.35 -1.09
CA ALA A 24 -38.21 10.07 -0.82
C ALA A 24 -38.37 10.40 0.68
N ALA A 25 -38.06 9.47 1.58
CA ALA A 25 -38.07 9.69 3.02
C ALA A 25 -37.06 10.82 3.42
N GLN A 26 -35.87 10.80 2.86
CA GLN A 26 -34.88 11.82 3.14
C GLN A 26 -35.28 13.22 2.59
N ARG A 27 -35.93 13.30 1.43
CA ARG A 27 -36.48 14.57 0.92
C ARG A 27 -37.57 15.15 1.82
N ARG A 28 -38.33 14.31 2.53
CA ARG A 28 -39.33 14.74 3.54
C ARG A 28 -38.67 15.18 4.85
N GLY A 29 -37.33 15.13 4.97
CA GLY A 29 -36.63 15.51 6.18
C GLY A 29 -36.59 14.41 7.26
N GLU A 30 -36.94 13.17 6.92
CA GLU A 30 -36.87 12.06 7.88
C GLU A 30 -35.39 11.82 8.27
N ALA A 31 -35.14 11.73 9.59
CA ALA A 31 -33.81 11.48 10.11
C ALA A 31 -33.33 10.07 9.70
N MET A 32 -32.12 9.99 9.12
CA MET A 32 -31.50 8.73 8.79
C MET A 32 -30.44 8.40 9.84
N PRO A 33 -30.35 7.13 10.28
CA PRO A 33 -29.27 6.74 11.20
C PRO A 33 -27.91 6.91 10.51
N PRO A 34 -26.83 7.17 11.29
CA PRO A 34 -25.48 7.29 10.73
C PRO A 34 -25.06 6.00 10.02
N ILE A 35 -24.26 6.12 8.98
CA ILE A 35 -23.65 4.97 8.31
C ILE A 35 -22.54 4.37 9.17
N GLN A 36 -22.13 3.12 8.89
CA GLN A 36 -20.98 2.51 9.55
C GLN A 36 -19.81 2.44 8.58
N VAL A 37 -18.64 2.90 9.04
CA VAL A 37 -17.45 3.05 8.22
C VAL A 37 -16.24 2.53 8.97
N TYR A 38 -15.40 1.74 8.31
CA TYR A 38 -14.04 1.49 8.75
C TYR A 38 -13.11 2.55 8.15
N ARG A 39 -12.23 3.11 8.98
CA ARG A 39 -11.13 3.97 8.55
C ARG A 39 -9.81 3.24 8.70
N ILE A 40 -9.03 3.20 7.62
CA ILE A 40 -7.67 2.66 7.60
C ILE A 40 -6.76 3.73 7.00
N GLY A 41 -5.98 4.40 7.85
CA GLY A 41 -5.24 5.60 7.43
C GLY A 41 -6.18 6.69 6.91
N SER A 42 -5.97 7.15 5.69
CA SER A 42 -6.83 8.15 5.02
C SER A 42 -8.04 7.53 4.28
N MET A 43 -8.09 6.21 4.11
CA MET A 43 -9.15 5.52 3.37
C MET A 43 -10.34 5.16 4.25
N HIS A 44 -11.55 5.29 3.67
CA HIS A 44 -12.80 4.96 4.32
C HIS A 44 -13.53 3.86 3.56
N PHE A 45 -13.98 2.84 4.27
CA PHE A 45 -14.70 1.69 3.73
C PHE A 45 -16.08 1.61 4.35
N VAL A 46 -17.12 1.73 3.54
CA VAL A 46 -18.51 1.65 4.02
C VAL A 46 -18.84 0.20 4.37
N LEU A 47 -19.14 -0.05 5.64
CA LEU A 47 -19.57 -1.34 6.14
C LEU A 47 -21.12 -1.49 6.02
N ASP A 48 -21.85 -0.47 6.48
CA ASP A 48 -23.31 -0.38 6.34
C ASP A 48 -23.72 1.03 5.90
N GLY A 49 -24.86 1.09 5.18
CA GLY A 49 -25.43 2.35 4.72
C GLY A 49 -25.13 2.70 3.26
N HIS A 50 -24.76 1.75 2.41
CA HIS A 50 -24.50 1.98 0.99
C HIS A 50 -25.62 2.73 0.26
N HIS A 51 -26.89 2.47 0.58
CA HIS A 51 -28.04 3.23 0.07
C HIS A 51 -27.97 4.70 0.48
N ARG A 52 -27.64 4.98 1.75
CA ARG A 52 -27.55 6.35 2.30
C ARG A 52 -26.40 7.13 1.65
N VAL A 53 -25.26 6.48 1.45
CA VAL A 53 -24.12 7.07 0.69
C VAL A 53 -24.54 7.37 -0.74
N SER A 54 -25.19 6.42 -1.42
CA SER A 54 -25.69 6.59 -2.78
C SER A 54 -26.67 7.77 -2.91
N ILE A 55 -27.58 7.92 -1.94
CA ILE A 55 -28.57 9.01 -1.91
C ILE A 55 -27.87 10.35 -1.62
N ALA A 56 -26.97 10.40 -0.65
CA ALA A 56 -26.20 11.60 -0.32
C ALA A 56 -25.41 12.09 -1.55
N PHE A 57 -24.79 11.17 -2.27
CA PHE A 57 -24.07 11.47 -3.51
C PHE A 57 -25.02 12.02 -4.61
N ALA A 58 -26.17 11.35 -4.81
CA ALA A 58 -27.18 11.80 -5.79
C ALA A 58 -27.81 13.15 -5.43
N MET A 59 -27.83 13.52 -4.15
CA MET A 59 -28.31 14.80 -3.64
C MET A 59 -27.19 15.86 -3.55
N HIS A 60 -25.99 15.58 -4.07
CA HIS A 60 -24.83 16.47 -4.02
C HIS A 60 -24.45 16.93 -2.59
N ARG A 61 -24.68 16.07 -1.60
CA ARG A 61 -24.26 16.34 -0.22
C ARG A 61 -22.75 16.15 -0.11
N THR A 62 -22.08 17.07 0.56
CA THR A 62 -20.63 17.01 0.80
C THR A 62 -20.27 16.15 2.00
N THR A 63 -21.22 15.91 2.90
CA THR A 63 -21.02 15.16 4.15
C THR A 63 -22.19 14.21 4.42
N ILE A 64 -21.92 13.17 5.19
CA ILE A 64 -22.90 12.23 5.72
C ILE A 64 -22.49 11.82 7.13
N ASP A 65 -23.46 11.67 8.04
CA ASP A 65 -23.18 11.21 9.40
C ASP A 65 -22.72 9.76 9.41
N ALA A 66 -21.62 9.49 10.08
CA ALA A 66 -21.01 8.17 10.15
C ALA A 66 -20.51 7.84 11.55
N VAL A 67 -20.68 6.58 11.95
CA VAL A 67 -19.92 5.96 13.03
C VAL A 67 -18.66 5.37 12.42
N VAL A 68 -17.51 5.93 12.79
CA VAL A 68 -16.21 5.53 12.24
C VAL A 68 -15.49 4.62 13.22
N THR A 69 -15.18 3.40 12.78
CA THR A 69 -14.29 2.48 13.51
C THR A 69 -12.91 2.55 12.87
N GLU A 70 -11.91 2.99 13.61
CA GLU A 70 -10.53 3.05 13.13
C GLU A 70 -9.86 1.68 13.25
N ILE A 71 -9.27 1.22 12.15
CA ILE A 71 -8.46 0.01 12.10
C ILE A 71 -7.00 0.41 12.00
N ILE A 72 -6.24 0.13 13.05
CA ILE A 72 -4.80 0.37 13.07
C ILE A 72 -4.12 -0.82 12.38
N THR A 73 -3.45 -0.57 11.27
CA THR A 73 -2.71 -1.57 10.52
C THR A 73 -1.21 -1.32 10.60
N ARG A 74 -0.40 -2.39 10.53
CA ARG A 74 1.07 -2.27 10.45
C ARG A 74 1.56 -1.84 9.07
N ILE A 75 0.69 -1.91 8.07
CA ILE A 75 0.99 -1.55 6.68
C ILE A 75 0.16 -0.32 6.34
N SER A 76 0.80 0.75 5.85
CA SER A 76 0.07 1.91 5.36
C SER A 76 -0.82 1.51 4.17
N PRO A 77 -2.12 1.81 4.19
CA PRO A 77 -3.02 1.50 3.09
C PRO A 77 -2.86 2.43 1.87
N GLU A 78 -2.08 3.50 2.01
CA GLU A 78 -1.87 4.48 0.94
C GLU A 78 -1.24 3.82 -0.28
N GLY A 79 -1.79 4.09 -1.48
CA GLY A 79 -1.30 3.52 -2.73
C GLY A 79 -1.66 2.04 -2.94
N ILE A 80 -2.50 1.41 -2.08
CA ILE A 80 -3.04 0.08 -2.34
C ILE A 80 -4.29 0.22 -3.19
N THR A 81 -4.20 -0.20 -4.44
CA THR A 81 -5.33 -0.21 -5.39
C THR A 81 -5.74 -1.62 -5.80
N ARG A 82 -4.83 -2.58 -5.68
CA ARG A 82 -5.01 -4.00 -6.05
C ARG A 82 -4.48 -4.91 -4.94
N ARG A 83 -4.88 -6.19 -4.95
CA ARG A 83 -4.36 -7.19 -3.98
C ARG A 83 -2.84 -7.35 -4.06
N GLY A 84 -2.26 -7.23 -5.26
CA GLY A 84 -0.82 -7.30 -5.47
C GLY A 84 -0.05 -6.21 -4.72
N ASP A 85 -0.60 -4.99 -4.66
CA ASP A 85 0.03 -3.86 -3.95
C ASP A 85 0.23 -4.16 -2.45
N LEU A 86 -0.71 -4.90 -1.85
CA LEU A 86 -0.61 -5.33 -0.45
C LEU A 86 0.55 -6.31 -0.26
N LEU A 87 0.71 -7.26 -1.18
CA LEU A 87 1.77 -8.25 -1.13
C LEU A 87 3.15 -7.58 -1.25
N ILE A 88 3.32 -6.69 -2.22
CA ILE A 88 4.57 -5.91 -2.40
C ILE A 88 4.89 -5.10 -1.14
N LYS A 89 3.90 -4.42 -0.56
CA LYS A 89 4.10 -3.63 0.67
C LYS A 89 4.49 -4.49 1.86
N ASP A 90 3.91 -5.66 2.02
CA ASP A 90 4.23 -6.56 3.12
C ASP A 90 5.65 -7.13 2.97
N HIS A 91 6.00 -7.60 1.78
CA HIS A 91 7.36 -8.07 1.48
C HIS A 91 8.40 -6.95 1.66
N ARG A 92 8.11 -5.73 1.17
CA ARG A 92 8.98 -4.57 1.40
C ARG A 92 9.13 -4.24 2.89
N ARG A 93 8.07 -4.35 3.68
CA ARG A 93 8.12 -4.15 5.12
C ARG A 93 9.04 -5.17 5.81
N ILE A 94 8.92 -6.45 5.41
CA ILE A 94 9.78 -7.54 5.91
C ILE A 94 11.23 -7.27 5.53
N PHE A 95 11.50 -6.93 4.27
CA PHE A 95 12.83 -6.54 3.80
C PHE A 95 13.42 -5.41 4.64
N LEU A 96 12.71 -4.31 4.82
CA LEU A 96 13.17 -3.16 5.60
C LEU A 96 13.37 -3.46 7.09
N SER A 97 12.73 -4.50 7.63
CA SER A 97 13.00 -4.97 9.00
C SER A 97 14.32 -5.74 9.12
N ARG A 98 14.75 -6.40 8.05
CA ARG A 98 16.04 -7.11 7.95
C ARG A 98 17.17 -6.16 7.53
N VAL A 99 16.89 -5.30 6.56
CA VAL A 99 17.80 -4.33 5.93
C VAL A 99 17.25 -2.91 6.17
N PRO A 100 17.59 -2.26 7.29
CA PRO A 100 16.99 -1.00 7.72
C PRO A 100 17.52 0.20 6.93
N LEU A 101 17.19 0.27 5.64
CA LEU A 101 17.48 1.41 4.78
C LEU A 101 16.63 2.62 5.17
N VAL A 102 17.20 3.81 5.08
CA VAL A 102 16.54 5.09 5.41
C VAL A 102 16.66 6.11 4.27
N GLY A 103 15.76 7.10 4.25
CA GLY A 103 15.79 8.20 3.30
C GLY A 103 15.86 7.72 1.84
N LYS A 104 16.71 8.37 1.04
CA LYS A 104 16.84 8.08 -0.40
C LYS A 104 17.19 6.62 -0.71
N ALA A 105 17.98 5.96 0.13
CA ALA A 105 18.32 4.55 -0.05
C ALA A 105 17.07 3.66 0.05
N ARG A 106 16.20 3.92 1.03
CA ARG A 106 14.92 3.22 1.19
C ARG A 106 14.01 3.39 -0.03
N ASP A 107 13.99 4.59 -0.61
CA ASP A 107 13.11 4.90 -1.73
C ASP A 107 13.64 4.38 -3.06
N ALA A 108 14.97 4.26 -3.20
CA ALA A 108 15.64 3.76 -4.41
C ALA A 108 15.54 2.22 -4.55
N VAL A 109 15.48 1.48 -3.43
CA VAL A 109 15.44 0.01 -3.47
C VAL A 109 13.98 -0.45 -3.53
N THR A 110 13.50 -0.70 -4.75
CA THR A 110 12.14 -1.18 -5.05
C THR A 110 12.19 -2.24 -6.14
N VAL A 111 11.30 -3.23 -6.04
CA VAL A 111 11.11 -4.31 -7.02
C VAL A 111 9.67 -4.39 -7.45
N THR A 112 9.39 -4.98 -8.61
CA THR A 112 8.03 -5.21 -9.14
C THR A 112 7.49 -6.57 -8.70
N ASP A 113 8.37 -7.60 -8.59
CA ASP A 113 8.01 -8.88 -7.98
C ASP A 113 8.26 -8.84 -6.46
N PRO A 114 7.22 -9.01 -5.62
CA PRO A 114 7.38 -8.99 -4.16
C PRO A 114 8.36 -10.04 -3.62
N TYR A 115 8.54 -11.17 -4.30
CA TYR A 115 9.41 -12.26 -3.85
C TYR A 115 10.91 -11.88 -3.93
N GLU A 116 11.29 -11.01 -4.84
CA GLU A 116 12.67 -10.52 -4.99
C GLU A 116 13.18 -9.75 -3.76
N TYR A 117 12.29 -9.24 -2.90
CA TYR A 117 12.72 -8.69 -1.61
C TYR A 117 13.37 -9.73 -0.69
N ALA A 118 13.05 -11.01 -0.84
CA ALA A 118 13.73 -12.07 -0.08
C ALA A 118 15.17 -12.25 -0.60
N ASP A 119 15.34 -12.31 -1.91
CA ASP A 119 16.65 -12.47 -2.56
C ASP A 119 17.57 -11.28 -2.26
N LEU A 120 17.01 -10.05 -2.29
CA LEU A 120 17.72 -8.84 -1.85
C LEU A 120 18.17 -8.93 -0.39
N SER A 121 17.29 -9.42 0.51
CA SER A 121 17.67 -9.57 1.92
C SER A 121 18.84 -10.52 2.09
N GLU A 122 18.80 -11.66 1.40
CA GLU A 122 19.87 -12.67 1.45
C GLU A 122 21.19 -12.13 0.87
N SER A 123 21.14 -11.39 -0.24
CA SER A 123 22.30 -10.74 -0.83
C SER A 123 22.96 -9.74 0.12
N VAL A 124 22.15 -8.90 0.79
CA VAL A 124 22.66 -7.92 1.77
C VAL A 124 23.26 -8.61 3.00
N GLU A 125 22.61 -9.66 3.50
CA GLU A 125 23.11 -10.42 4.66
C GLU A 125 24.43 -11.14 4.33
N ALA A 126 24.52 -11.73 3.14
CA ALA A 126 25.76 -12.36 2.67
C ALA A 126 26.91 -11.34 2.50
N TRP A 127 26.59 -10.17 1.95
CA TRP A 127 27.56 -9.06 1.85
C TRP A 127 28.00 -8.57 3.23
N GLY A 128 27.08 -8.38 4.16
CA GLY A 128 27.35 -7.98 5.53
C GLY A 128 28.22 -9.00 6.28
N PHE A 129 27.99 -10.30 6.04
CA PHE A 129 28.83 -11.35 6.61
C PHE A 129 30.28 -11.25 6.09
N ARG A 130 30.49 -11.06 4.78
CA ARG A 130 31.83 -10.84 4.21
C ARG A 130 32.51 -9.61 4.82
N LEU A 131 31.78 -8.51 4.94
CA LEU A 131 32.27 -7.29 5.55
C LEU A 131 32.76 -7.53 7.00
N MET A 132 31.99 -8.25 7.82
CA MET A 132 32.37 -8.59 9.20
C MET A 132 33.60 -9.51 9.23
N GLN A 133 33.73 -10.43 8.28
CA GLN A 133 34.93 -11.28 8.16
C GLN A 133 36.19 -10.45 7.84
N GLU A 134 36.09 -9.49 6.91
CA GLU A 134 37.20 -8.61 6.53
C GLU A 134 37.60 -7.65 7.65
N MET A 135 36.64 -7.12 8.40
CA MET A 135 36.87 -6.19 9.49
C MET A 135 37.31 -6.90 10.78
N GLY A 136 37.01 -8.18 10.95
CA GLY A 136 37.27 -8.93 12.16
C GLY A 136 36.41 -8.50 13.36
N GLU A 137 35.32 -7.77 13.12
CA GLU A 137 34.41 -7.27 14.16
C GLU A 137 32.94 -7.35 13.76
N PHE A 138 32.05 -7.30 14.76
CA PHE A 138 30.60 -7.27 14.51
C PHE A 138 30.16 -5.90 14.00
N VAL A 139 29.35 -5.90 12.95
CA VAL A 139 28.75 -4.70 12.36
C VAL A 139 27.22 -4.79 12.48
N ASP A 140 26.59 -3.77 13.03
CA ASP A 140 25.13 -3.73 13.16
C ASP A 140 24.43 -3.63 11.80
N ARG A 141 23.16 -4.07 11.78
CA ARG A 141 22.36 -4.14 10.54
C ARG A 141 22.20 -2.79 9.83
N ALA A 142 22.07 -1.68 10.58
CA ALA A 142 21.88 -0.37 9.98
C ALA A 142 23.16 0.10 9.29
N THR A 143 24.32 -0.18 9.89
CA THR A 143 25.63 0.09 9.28
C THR A 143 25.86 -0.80 8.06
N VAL A 144 25.54 -2.10 8.13
CA VAL A 144 25.60 -3.01 6.98
C VAL A 144 24.74 -2.48 5.84
N ALA A 145 23.46 -2.16 6.10
CA ALA A 145 22.54 -1.68 5.08
C ALA A 145 23.01 -0.38 4.40
N ARG A 146 23.50 0.58 5.20
CA ARG A 146 24.04 1.85 4.69
C ARG A 146 25.28 1.64 3.82
N ARG A 147 26.23 0.82 4.29
CA ARG A 147 27.49 0.55 3.56
C ARG A 147 27.21 -0.27 2.30
N TRP A 148 26.38 -1.31 2.38
CA TRP A 148 25.97 -2.09 1.23
C TRP A 148 25.37 -1.20 0.14
N PHE A 149 24.47 -0.30 0.49
CA PHE A 149 23.85 0.60 -0.47
C PHE A 149 24.88 1.49 -1.20
N GLY A 150 25.86 2.05 -0.47
CA GLY A 150 26.87 2.94 -1.04
C GLY A 150 28.01 2.22 -1.75
N GLU A 151 28.48 1.11 -1.19
CA GLU A 151 29.73 0.44 -1.58
C GLU A 151 29.49 -0.73 -2.56
N GLU A 152 28.28 -1.29 -2.59
CA GLU A 152 27.94 -2.42 -3.44
C GLU A 152 26.78 -2.07 -4.41
N PHE A 153 25.61 -1.74 -3.89
CA PHE A 153 24.41 -1.53 -4.69
C PHE A 153 24.58 -0.42 -5.75
N LEU A 154 24.95 0.78 -5.34
CA LEU A 154 25.09 1.90 -6.26
C LEU A 154 26.17 1.70 -7.33
N PRO A 155 27.37 1.15 -7.02
CA PRO A 155 28.37 0.82 -8.05
C PRO A 155 27.86 -0.21 -9.06
N VAL A 156 27.22 -1.29 -8.62
CA VAL A 156 26.66 -2.32 -9.50
C VAL A 156 25.59 -1.74 -10.42
N VAL A 157 24.60 -1.01 -9.86
CA VAL A 157 23.56 -0.35 -10.65
C VAL A 157 24.14 0.61 -11.70
N ARG A 158 25.19 1.38 -11.35
CA ARG A 158 25.86 2.26 -12.32
C ARG A 158 26.51 1.48 -13.45
N MET A 159 27.15 0.35 -13.16
CA MET A 159 27.76 -0.50 -14.20
C MET A 159 26.70 -1.07 -15.14
N VAL A 160 25.61 -1.59 -14.58
CA VAL A 160 24.50 -2.18 -15.37
C VAL A 160 23.84 -1.11 -16.25
N ARG A 161 23.58 0.08 -15.71
CA ARG A 161 23.06 1.22 -16.49
C ARG A 161 24.02 1.67 -17.60
N ALA A 162 25.32 1.71 -17.33
CA ALA A 162 26.32 2.08 -18.32
C ALA A 162 26.44 1.06 -19.46
N ALA A 163 26.10 -0.21 -19.18
CA ALA A 163 26.07 -1.28 -20.17
C ALA A 163 24.79 -1.32 -21.01
N ASP A 164 23.79 -0.44 -20.71
CA ASP A 164 22.49 -0.35 -21.38
C ASP A 164 21.70 -1.68 -21.45
N ILE A 165 21.81 -2.47 -20.37
CA ILE A 165 21.19 -3.81 -20.28
C ILE A 165 19.78 -3.72 -19.68
N LEU A 166 19.38 -2.54 -19.14
CA LEU A 166 18.13 -2.34 -18.42
C LEU A 166 16.95 -2.05 -19.37
N GLU A 167 16.16 -3.05 -19.69
CA GLU A 167 14.88 -2.88 -20.36
C GLU A 167 13.72 -2.92 -19.33
N GLY A 168 13.39 -1.76 -18.75
CA GLY A 168 12.19 -1.60 -17.92
C GLY A 168 12.26 -2.16 -16.50
N GLN A 169 13.42 -2.63 -16.06
CA GLN A 169 13.67 -3.13 -14.70
C GLN A 169 13.96 -1.97 -13.72
N THR A 170 13.65 -2.18 -12.45
CA THR A 170 14.12 -1.28 -11.38
C THR A 170 15.60 -1.46 -11.11
N ASP A 171 16.21 -0.51 -10.40
CA ASP A 171 17.61 -0.62 -9.98
C ASP A 171 17.89 -1.85 -9.12
N ALA A 172 16.90 -2.25 -8.31
CA ALA A 172 17.04 -3.40 -7.43
C ALA A 172 16.93 -4.73 -8.17
N GLU A 173 16.05 -4.80 -9.18
CA GLU A 173 15.95 -5.95 -10.09
C GLU A 173 17.20 -6.10 -10.97
N ALA A 174 17.80 -4.98 -11.35
CA ALA A 174 19.06 -4.99 -12.10
C ALA A 174 20.28 -5.39 -11.26
N TYR A 175 20.20 -5.21 -9.95
CA TYR A 175 21.23 -5.63 -9.01
C TYR A 175 21.20 -7.13 -8.75
N LEU A 176 20.03 -7.79 -8.80
CA LEU A 176 19.83 -9.23 -8.59
C LEU A 176 20.32 -10.05 -9.77
#